data_7d700f4be1f344acadf52cce81c0ad7c
#
_entry.id   7d700f4be1f344acadf52cce81c0ad7c
#
_cell.length_a   1.000
_cell.length_b   1.000
_cell.length_c   1.000
_cell.angle_alpha   90.00
_cell.angle_beta   90.00
_cell.angle_gamma   90.00
#
_symmetry.space_group_name_H-M   'P 1'
#
loop_
_entity.id
_entity.type
_entity.pdbx_description
1 polymer ?
#
loop_
_entity_poly.entity_id
_entity_poly.type
_entity_poly.pdbx_seq_one_letter_code
_entity_poly.pdbx_strand_id
1 'polypeptide(L)'
;MLNHVMADRKLMDVSSLRTLYTKPYGASAPTDDQWRAAYAHNVHFQDPTQEHHGIDAFLEAQESLLKRCDDVYLVPHAIAIEGNSAFVEWEMGLKIKGLEFIYPGTSRLLLNEEGMIIDHRDYFDFVGSTFGPVPVLGGFVRWLYQRFVG
;
A
#
# COMPACT_ATOMS: atom_id res chain seq x y z
N MET A 1 13.54 -26.43 27.90
CA MET A 1 13.64 -24.96 28.05
C MET A 1 13.62 -24.15 26.75
N LEU A 2 13.69 -24.79 25.60
CA LEU A 2 13.62 -24.13 24.28
C LEU A 2 12.20 -23.93 23.73
N ASN A 3 11.20 -24.53 24.36
CA ASN A 3 9.81 -24.47 23.85
C ASN A 3 8.96 -23.32 24.38
N HIS A 4 9.49 -22.49 25.28
CA HIS A 4 8.70 -21.39 25.87
C HIS A 4 8.96 -20.02 25.23
N VAL A 5 10.00 -19.88 24.42
CA VAL A 5 10.36 -18.62 23.77
C VAL A 5 9.68 -18.47 22.39
N MET A 6 9.12 -19.55 21.85
CA MET A 6 8.42 -19.53 20.55
C MET A 6 6.92 -19.23 20.62
N ALA A 7 6.33 -19.15 21.81
CA ALA A 7 4.88 -19.00 21.97
C ALA A 7 4.36 -17.56 21.84
N ASP A 8 5.25 -16.54 21.79
CA ASP A 8 4.86 -15.14 21.81
C ASP A 8 5.22 -14.35 20.53
N ARG A 9 5.67 -15.04 19.48
CA ARG A 9 5.85 -14.39 18.19
C ARG A 9 4.50 -14.26 17.50
N LYS A 10 3.88 -13.09 17.61
CA LYS A 10 2.72 -12.75 16.83
C LYS A 10 3.13 -12.64 15.35
N LEU A 11 3.07 -13.76 14.66
CA LEU A 11 3.27 -13.77 13.21
C LEU A 11 2.22 -12.89 12.56
N MET A 12 2.63 -12.09 11.59
CA MET A 12 1.69 -11.34 10.76
C MET A 12 0.71 -12.32 10.13
N ASP A 13 -0.58 -12.09 10.31
CA ASP A 13 -1.63 -12.93 9.75
C ASP A 13 -2.52 -12.16 8.77
N VAL A 14 -3.35 -12.90 8.05
CA VAL A 14 -4.29 -12.33 7.06
C VAL A 14 -5.23 -11.30 7.70
N SER A 15 -5.70 -11.57 8.91
CA SER A 15 -6.62 -10.67 9.62
C SER A 15 -5.96 -9.33 9.95
N SER A 16 -4.72 -9.34 10.44
CA SER A 16 -3.95 -8.13 10.74
C SER A 16 -3.68 -7.30 9.50
N LEU A 17 -3.30 -7.95 8.40
CA LEU A 17 -3.09 -7.28 7.11
C LEU A 17 -4.39 -6.69 6.58
N ARG A 18 -5.50 -7.42 6.67
CA ARG A 18 -6.80 -6.91 6.23
C ARG A 18 -7.19 -5.65 6.99
N THR A 19 -6.93 -5.59 8.27
CA THR A 19 -7.20 -4.40 9.09
C THR A 19 -6.36 -3.20 8.64
N LEU A 20 -5.06 -3.39 8.41
CA LEU A 20 -4.16 -2.32 7.93
C LEU A 20 -4.55 -1.80 6.55
N TYR A 21 -5.06 -2.65 5.67
CA TYR A 21 -5.41 -2.33 4.29
C TYR A 21 -6.88 -1.94 4.09
N THR A 22 -7.61 -1.68 5.16
CA THR A 22 -9.03 -1.32 5.09
C THR A 22 -9.24 0.10 5.59
N LYS A 23 -9.67 0.98 4.69
CA LYS A 23 -10.10 2.34 4.99
C LYS A 23 -11.22 2.76 4.05
N PRO A 24 -12.48 2.68 4.45
CA PRO A 24 -13.58 3.27 3.67
C PRO A 24 -13.45 4.79 3.56
N TYR A 25 -14.13 5.38 2.58
CA TYR A 25 -14.29 6.83 2.54
C TYR A 25 -14.93 7.31 3.84
N GLY A 26 -14.48 8.46 4.34
CA GLY A 26 -14.96 9.06 5.58
C GLY A 26 -14.44 8.42 6.86
N ALA A 27 -13.75 7.29 6.78
CA ALA A 27 -13.16 6.63 7.95
C ALA A 27 -11.74 7.14 8.23
N SER A 28 -11.29 6.97 9.47
CA SER A 28 -9.91 7.26 9.85
C SER A 28 -8.95 6.20 9.29
N ALA A 29 -7.77 6.65 8.87
CA ALA A 29 -6.67 5.76 8.51
C ALA A 29 -6.12 5.04 9.74
N PRO A 30 -5.41 3.92 9.58
CA PRO A 30 -4.67 3.32 10.68
C PRO A 30 -3.75 4.33 11.35
N THR A 31 -3.61 4.24 12.66
CA THR A 31 -2.75 5.13 13.45
C THR A 31 -1.27 4.80 13.24
N ASP A 32 -0.39 5.74 13.55
CA ASP A 32 1.05 5.51 13.53
C ASP A 32 1.45 4.32 14.39
N ASP A 33 0.82 4.14 15.55
CA ASP A 33 1.10 3.00 16.43
C ASP A 33 0.71 1.66 15.78
N GLN A 34 -0.38 1.62 15.03
CA GLN A 34 -0.78 0.41 14.29
C GLN A 34 0.25 0.06 13.19
N TRP A 35 0.74 1.06 12.46
CA TRP A 35 1.80 0.85 11.47
C TRP A 35 3.11 0.40 12.12
N ARG A 36 3.52 1.05 13.22
CA ARG A 36 4.74 0.71 13.96
C ARG A 36 4.68 -0.68 14.60
N ALA A 37 3.49 -1.17 14.94
CA ALA A 37 3.31 -2.52 15.45
C ALA A 37 3.55 -3.60 14.37
N ALA A 38 3.37 -3.27 13.10
CA ALA A 38 3.49 -4.20 11.97
C ALA A 38 4.80 -4.06 11.19
N TYR A 39 5.37 -2.84 11.13
CA TYR A 39 6.52 -2.49 10.30
C TYR A 39 7.78 -2.36 11.16
N ALA A 40 8.88 -2.93 10.68
CA ALA A 40 10.19 -2.75 11.30
C ALA A 40 10.63 -1.28 11.21
N HIS A 41 11.42 -0.83 12.18
CA HIS A 41 11.95 0.53 12.23
C HIS A 41 12.72 0.90 10.95
N ASN A 42 13.46 -0.05 10.39
CA ASN A 42 14.29 0.12 9.19
C ASN A 42 13.62 -0.35 7.90
N VAL A 43 12.30 -0.36 7.84
CA VAL A 43 11.56 -0.82 6.65
C VAL A 43 12.00 -0.04 5.40
N HIS A 44 12.11 -0.76 4.29
CA HIS A 44 12.29 -0.17 2.97
C HIS A 44 10.95 -0.17 2.24
N PHE A 45 10.55 0.99 1.74
CA PHE A 45 9.31 1.16 0.98
C PHE A 45 9.61 1.65 -0.43
N GLN A 46 8.94 1.09 -1.42
CA GLN A 46 9.02 1.53 -2.81
C GLN A 46 7.67 1.38 -3.51
N ASP A 47 7.31 2.38 -4.30
CA ASP A 47 6.21 2.32 -5.26
C ASP A 47 6.66 2.87 -6.62
N PRO A 48 5.79 2.92 -7.65
CA PRO A 48 6.19 3.45 -8.98
C PRO A 48 6.69 4.90 -8.98
N THR A 49 6.43 5.67 -7.93
CA THR A 49 6.70 7.12 -7.90
C THR A 49 7.74 7.54 -6.85
N GLN A 50 8.05 6.68 -5.88
CA GLN A 50 8.85 7.07 -4.72
C GLN A 50 9.53 5.87 -4.05
N GLU A 51 10.56 6.17 -3.28
CA GLU A 51 11.28 5.21 -2.46
C GLU A 51 11.63 5.87 -1.12
N HIS A 52 11.41 5.15 -0.02
CA HIS A 52 11.67 5.63 1.33
C HIS A 52 12.37 4.58 2.17
N HIS A 53 13.25 5.03 3.07
CA HIS A 53 13.95 4.20 4.03
C HIS A 53 13.56 4.61 5.45
N GLY A 54 13.12 3.63 6.24
CA GLY A 54 12.70 3.82 7.62
C GLY A 54 11.20 4.12 7.77
N ILE A 55 10.67 3.72 8.93
CA ILE A 55 9.24 3.84 9.22
C ILE A 55 8.77 5.29 9.28
N ASP A 56 9.61 6.20 9.77
CA ASP A 56 9.23 7.63 9.87
C ASP A 56 9.00 8.23 8.49
N ALA A 57 9.87 7.95 7.51
CA ALA A 57 9.71 8.41 6.14
C ALA A 57 8.46 7.80 5.47
N PHE A 58 8.18 6.52 5.73
CA PHE A 58 6.98 5.85 5.24
C PHE A 58 5.70 6.51 5.79
N LEU A 59 5.64 6.76 7.11
CA LEU A 59 4.50 7.40 7.75
C LEU A 59 4.29 8.84 7.26
N GLU A 60 5.37 9.58 7.06
CA GLU A 60 5.31 10.94 6.50
C GLU A 60 4.75 10.95 5.08
N ALA A 61 5.14 9.99 4.24
CA ALA A 61 4.60 9.83 2.90
C ALA A 61 3.09 9.53 2.91
N GLN A 62 2.63 8.66 3.81
CA GLN A 62 1.22 8.34 4.01
C GLN A 62 0.43 9.57 4.45
N GLU A 63 0.94 10.31 5.44
CA GLU A 63 0.31 11.52 5.93
C GLU A 63 0.19 12.59 4.84
N SER A 64 1.24 12.75 4.03
CA SER A 64 1.26 13.68 2.90
C SER A 64 0.20 13.35 1.86
N LEU A 65 -0.01 12.06 1.56
CA LEU A 65 -1.06 11.63 0.65
C LEU A 65 -2.44 11.99 1.19
N LEU A 66 -2.71 11.68 2.46
CA LEU A 66 -3.99 11.97 3.10
C LEU A 66 -4.29 13.47 3.15
N LYS A 67 -3.28 14.30 3.36
CA LYS A 67 -3.44 15.77 3.38
C LYS A 67 -3.73 16.37 1.99
N ARG A 68 -3.21 15.75 0.92
CA ARG A 68 -3.39 16.24 -0.44
C ARG A 68 -4.72 15.81 -1.06
N CYS A 69 -5.38 14.82 -0.52
CA CYS A 69 -6.64 14.30 -1.00
C CYS A 69 -7.81 14.79 -0.15
N ASP A 70 -8.97 15.02 -0.77
CA ASP A 70 -10.20 15.32 -0.04
C ASP A 70 -10.67 14.09 0.73
N ASP A 71 -10.50 12.89 0.16
CA ASP A 71 -10.77 11.63 0.81
C ASP A 71 -10.01 10.50 0.13
N VAL A 72 -9.78 9.42 0.86
CA VAL A 72 -9.06 8.22 0.39
C VAL A 72 -9.81 6.98 0.87
N TYR A 73 -10.01 6.00 -0.01
CA TYR A 73 -10.37 4.66 0.45
C TYR A 73 -9.29 3.65 0.05
N LEU A 74 -9.23 2.57 0.81
CA LEU A 74 -8.42 1.40 0.53
C LEU A 74 -9.21 0.17 0.91
N VAL A 75 -9.34 -0.78 -0.02
CA VAL A 75 -10.03 -2.05 0.22
C VAL A 75 -9.16 -3.22 -0.23
N PRO A 76 -8.91 -4.21 0.63
CA PRO A 76 -8.18 -5.42 0.25
C PRO A 76 -9.14 -6.42 -0.40
N HIS A 77 -8.75 -6.96 -1.55
CA HIS A 77 -9.53 -7.97 -2.28
C HIS A 77 -9.04 -9.39 -1.98
N ALA A 78 -7.72 -9.59 -1.93
CA ALA A 78 -7.13 -10.89 -1.68
C ALA A 78 -5.82 -10.74 -0.91
N ILE A 79 -5.56 -11.67 0.00
CA ILE A 79 -4.33 -11.69 0.80
C ILE A 79 -3.79 -13.12 0.78
N ALA A 80 -2.50 -13.27 0.47
CA ALA A 80 -1.81 -14.53 0.50
C ALA A 80 -0.49 -14.39 1.26
N ILE A 81 -0.15 -15.41 2.05
CA ILE A 81 1.12 -15.46 2.77
C ILE A 81 1.80 -16.77 2.42
N GLU A 82 3.04 -16.67 1.96
CA GLU A 82 3.89 -17.82 1.66
C GLU A 82 5.27 -17.59 2.29
N GLY A 83 5.61 -18.41 3.28
CA GLY A 83 6.86 -18.24 4.01
C GLY A 83 6.97 -16.85 4.64
N ASN A 84 8.01 -16.11 4.28
CA ASN A 84 8.25 -14.76 4.76
C ASN A 84 7.69 -13.67 3.82
N SER A 85 6.92 -14.05 2.82
CA SER A 85 6.33 -13.13 1.85
C SER A 85 4.82 -13.04 2.02
N ALA A 86 4.28 -11.83 2.03
CA ALA A 86 2.86 -11.59 2.02
C ALA A 86 2.49 -10.72 0.82
N PHE A 87 1.33 -10.99 0.23
CA PHE A 87 0.81 -10.27 -0.92
C PHE A 87 -0.61 -9.81 -0.62
N VAL A 88 -0.87 -8.54 -0.84
CA VAL A 88 -2.20 -7.95 -0.65
C VAL A 88 -2.61 -7.31 -1.97
N GLU A 89 -3.61 -7.89 -2.63
CA GLU A 89 -4.27 -7.23 -3.76
C GLU A 89 -5.30 -6.26 -3.21
N TRP A 90 -5.25 -5.01 -3.66
CA TRP A 90 -6.10 -3.95 -3.14
C TRP A 90 -6.57 -3.02 -4.25
N GLU A 91 -7.58 -2.23 -3.91
CA GLU A 91 -8.01 -1.08 -4.68
C GLU A 91 -7.94 0.16 -3.80
N MET A 92 -7.32 1.23 -4.31
CA MET A 92 -7.23 2.52 -3.65
C MET A 92 -7.97 3.57 -4.48
N GLY A 93 -8.82 4.34 -3.83
CA GLY A 93 -9.50 5.47 -4.45
C GLY A 93 -9.06 6.78 -3.81
N LEU A 94 -8.80 7.79 -4.65
CA LEU A 94 -8.44 9.13 -4.23
C LEU A 94 -9.47 10.11 -4.77
N LYS A 95 -10.05 10.93 -3.89
CA LYS A 95 -10.89 12.06 -4.29
C LYS A 95 -10.07 13.34 -4.18
N ILE A 96 -9.93 14.05 -5.31
CA ILE A 96 -9.16 15.29 -5.38
C ILE A 96 -9.90 16.26 -6.28
N LYS A 97 -10.36 17.40 -5.71
CA LYS A 97 -10.99 18.51 -6.48
C LYS A 97 -12.11 18.05 -7.41
N GLY A 98 -12.98 17.18 -6.93
CA GLY A 98 -14.12 16.68 -7.70
C GLY A 98 -13.80 15.54 -8.68
N LEU A 99 -12.56 15.11 -8.78
CA LEU A 99 -12.15 13.94 -9.55
C LEU A 99 -11.93 12.74 -8.62
N GLU A 100 -12.19 11.56 -9.15
CA GLU A 100 -11.90 10.31 -8.47
C GLU A 100 -10.88 9.52 -9.28
N PHE A 101 -9.80 9.09 -8.62
CA PHE A 101 -8.76 8.27 -9.22
C PHE A 101 -8.76 6.90 -8.54
N ILE A 102 -8.86 5.84 -9.34
CA ILE A 102 -8.91 4.46 -8.86
C ILE A 102 -7.64 3.72 -9.26
N TYR A 103 -6.96 3.15 -8.27
CA TYR A 103 -5.72 2.41 -8.45
C TYR A 103 -5.89 0.97 -7.97
N PRO A 104 -6.09 0.01 -8.89
CA PRO A 104 -5.89 -1.39 -8.54
C PRO A 104 -4.39 -1.66 -8.35
N GLY A 105 -4.03 -2.38 -7.33
CA GLY A 105 -2.63 -2.65 -7.07
C GLY A 105 -2.39 -3.86 -6.19
N THR A 106 -1.12 -4.14 -5.97
CA THR A 106 -0.68 -5.23 -5.10
C THR A 106 0.54 -4.77 -4.31
N SER A 107 0.53 -5.04 -3.02
CA SER A 107 1.69 -4.87 -2.16
C SER A 107 2.39 -6.21 -1.96
N ARG A 108 3.70 -6.25 -2.16
CA ARG A 108 4.57 -7.35 -1.72
C ARG A 108 5.24 -6.93 -0.43
N LEU A 109 5.07 -7.73 0.61
CA LEU A 109 5.61 -7.48 1.94
C LEU A 109 6.58 -8.62 2.29
N LEU A 110 7.80 -8.26 2.66
CA LEU A 110 8.78 -9.23 3.17
C LEU A 110 8.87 -9.08 4.68
N LEU A 111 8.78 -10.21 5.38
CA LEU A 111 8.78 -10.26 6.84
C LEU A 111 10.15 -10.72 7.36
N ASN A 112 10.60 -10.13 8.46
CA ASN A 112 11.77 -10.61 9.17
C ASN A 112 11.43 -11.80 10.08
N GLU A 113 12.41 -12.32 10.80
CA GLU A 113 12.23 -13.46 11.72
C GLU A 113 11.27 -13.16 12.87
N GLU A 114 11.06 -11.89 13.20
CA GLU A 114 10.12 -11.43 14.23
C GLU A 114 8.71 -11.22 13.69
N GLY A 115 8.48 -11.45 12.39
CA GLY A 115 7.20 -11.24 11.74
C GLY A 115 6.89 -9.79 11.40
N MET A 116 7.89 -8.90 11.48
CA MET A 116 7.74 -7.50 11.13
C MET A 116 8.02 -7.27 9.64
N ILE A 117 7.32 -6.34 9.02
CA ILE A 117 7.53 -5.98 7.62
C ILE A 117 8.82 -5.17 7.50
N ILE A 118 9.79 -5.69 6.75
CA ILE A 118 11.09 -5.03 6.49
C ILE A 118 11.22 -4.48 5.08
N ASP A 119 10.40 -4.95 4.16
CA ASP A 119 10.36 -4.46 2.78
C ASP A 119 8.91 -4.43 2.29
N HIS A 120 8.51 -3.31 1.73
CA HIS A 120 7.16 -3.09 1.21
C HIS A 120 7.29 -2.49 -0.19
N ARG A 121 6.82 -3.21 -1.19
CA ARG A 121 6.79 -2.71 -2.56
C ARG A 121 5.39 -2.76 -3.12
N ASP A 122 4.92 -1.60 -3.58
CA ASP A 122 3.64 -1.46 -4.26
C ASP A 122 3.80 -1.54 -5.77
N TYR A 123 2.92 -2.28 -6.40
CA TYR A 123 2.81 -2.41 -7.84
C TYR A 123 1.44 -1.93 -8.28
N PHE A 124 1.39 -0.85 -9.04
CA PHE A 124 0.15 -0.35 -9.63
C PHE A 124 0.42 0.44 -10.91
N ASP A 125 -0.58 0.58 -11.75
CA ASP A 125 -0.50 1.38 -12.97
C ASP A 125 -0.67 2.87 -12.62
N PHE A 126 0.44 3.53 -12.34
CA PHE A 126 0.43 4.96 -12.04
C PHE A 126 -0.05 5.80 -13.22
N VAL A 127 0.42 5.52 -14.43
CA VAL A 127 0.14 6.33 -15.60
C VAL A 127 -1.32 6.21 -16.03
N GLY A 128 -1.79 4.99 -16.25
CA GLY A 128 -3.18 4.76 -16.70
C GLY A 128 -4.21 5.19 -15.67
N SER A 129 -3.98 4.87 -14.39
CA SER A 129 -4.92 5.20 -13.32
C SER A 129 -4.94 6.68 -12.99
N THR A 130 -3.82 7.38 -13.14
CA THR A 130 -3.74 8.83 -12.87
C THR A 130 -4.30 9.65 -14.01
N PHE A 131 -3.91 9.36 -15.25
CA PHE A 131 -4.27 10.18 -16.41
C PHE A 131 -5.54 9.70 -17.12
N GLY A 132 -5.93 8.44 -16.93
CA GLY A 132 -7.14 7.88 -17.53
C GLY A 132 -8.41 8.67 -17.25
N PRO A 133 -8.68 9.09 -15.99
CA PRO A 133 -9.87 9.87 -15.66
C PRO A 133 -9.84 11.32 -16.14
N VAL A 134 -8.66 11.86 -16.51
CA VAL A 134 -8.53 13.26 -16.93
C VAL A 134 -8.99 13.40 -18.38
N PRO A 135 -9.98 14.28 -18.67
CA PRO A 135 -10.47 14.48 -20.03
C PRO A 135 -9.35 14.88 -21.00
N VAL A 136 -9.36 14.32 -22.22
CA VAL A 136 -8.36 14.54 -23.29
C VAL A 136 -7.01 13.92 -22.98
N LEU A 137 -6.43 14.17 -21.79
CA LEU A 137 -5.11 13.68 -21.41
C LEU A 137 -5.08 12.15 -21.30
N GLY A 138 -6.13 11.54 -20.73
CA GLY A 138 -6.26 10.09 -20.65
C GLY A 138 -6.27 9.43 -22.03
N GLY A 139 -6.98 10.00 -22.99
CA GLY A 139 -6.99 9.55 -24.39
C GLY A 139 -5.62 9.64 -25.06
N PHE A 140 -4.92 10.75 -24.83
CA PHE A 140 -3.58 10.97 -25.35
C PHE A 140 -2.56 9.97 -24.78
N VAL A 141 -2.58 9.73 -23.48
CA VAL A 141 -1.69 8.76 -22.82
C VAL A 141 -1.95 7.36 -23.35
N ARG A 142 -3.22 6.94 -23.49
CA ARG A 142 -3.58 5.63 -24.07
C ARG A 142 -3.11 5.51 -25.52
N TRP A 143 -3.28 6.58 -26.29
CA TRP A 143 -2.82 6.62 -27.68
C TRP A 143 -1.29 6.45 -27.76
N LEU A 144 -0.52 7.17 -26.95
CA LEU A 144 0.93 7.02 -26.86
C LEU A 144 1.34 5.59 -26.51
N TYR A 145 0.71 5.01 -25.50
CA TYR A 145 1.01 3.65 -25.07
C TYR A 145 0.77 2.65 -26.22
N GLN A 146 -0.39 2.72 -26.85
CA GLN A 146 -0.74 1.82 -27.96
C GLN A 146 0.18 2.02 -29.17
N ARG A 147 0.62 3.25 -29.41
CA ARG A 147 1.48 3.56 -30.55
C ARG A 147 2.91 3.02 -30.40
N PHE A 148 3.45 3.01 -29.18
CA PHE A 148 4.86 2.69 -28.94
C PHE A 148 5.11 1.40 -28.17
N VAL A 149 4.15 0.88 -27.46
CA VAL A 149 4.29 -0.30 -26.59
C VAL A 149 3.30 -1.41 -26.95
N GLY A 150 2.08 -1.06 -27.34
CA GLY A 150 0.97 -1.99 -27.61
C GLY A 150 1.03 -2.73 -28.94
#